data_758432d10ea9135e9d4828d72e8f1b91
#
_entry.id   758432d10ea9135e9d4828d72e8f1b91
#
_cell.length_a   1.000
_cell.length_b   1.000
_cell.length_c   1.000
_cell.angle_alpha   90.00
_cell.angle_beta   90.00
_cell.angle_gamma   90.00
#
_symmetry.space_group_name_H-M   'P 1'
#
loop_
_entity.id
_entity.type
_entity.pdbx_description
1 polymer ?
#
loop_
_entity_poly.entity_id
_entity_poly.type
_entity_poly.pdbx_seq_one_letter_code
_entity_poly.pdbx_strand_id
1 'polypeptide(L)'
;MRIGSRKIDIFIRAIFLGAIAVVIASCAAPDTRHHVVISTREQKLALLDRGNLMAIYPVSTSKFGLGDWPGSSCTPLGELEIAKKIGDHATPGTVFKDRRPTGEIVVPDSPGRDPIVTRILWLRGRESQNTNAYARTIYIHGTPEERNLGFPASYGCIRMRSSDIINLYEIVGRGAEVTIIDAPLAAVIPGMSPRAQLAEISRPNGNSSDRRTTAVSSR
;
A
#
# COMPACT_ATOMS: atom_id res chain seq x y z
N MET A 1 -11.06 -23.26 -62.00
CA MET A 1 -9.84 -22.77 -61.36
C MET A 1 -10.23 -22.09 -60.03
N ARG A 2 -10.30 -22.87 -58.91
CA ARG A 2 -10.74 -22.45 -57.58
C ARG A 2 -9.73 -22.88 -56.52
N ILE A 3 -8.53 -22.29 -56.52
CA ILE A 3 -7.46 -22.64 -55.56
C ILE A 3 -7.06 -21.48 -54.69
N GLY A 4 -7.57 -20.25 -54.94
CA GLY A 4 -7.16 -19.04 -54.21
C GLY A 4 -7.76 -18.80 -52.81
N SER A 5 -9.03 -19.25 -52.60
CA SER A 5 -9.81 -18.87 -51.38
C SER A 5 -9.31 -19.57 -50.11
N ARG A 6 -8.99 -20.86 -50.13
CA ARG A 6 -8.60 -21.61 -48.92
C ARG A 6 -7.28 -21.16 -48.28
N LYS A 7 -6.32 -20.69 -49.07
CA LYS A 7 -5.02 -20.21 -48.57
C LYS A 7 -5.16 -18.85 -47.88
N ILE A 8 -6.05 -17.99 -48.38
CA ILE A 8 -6.31 -16.69 -47.82
C ILE A 8 -7.02 -16.84 -46.46
N ASP A 9 -7.99 -17.77 -46.36
CA ASP A 9 -8.71 -18.03 -45.08
C ASP A 9 -7.78 -18.59 -43.99
N ILE A 10 -6.81 -19.42 -44.34
CA ILE A 10 -5.82 -19.96 -43.40
C ILE A 10 -4.89 -18.85 -42.91
N PHE A 11 -4.46 -17.95 -43.80
CA PHE A 11 -3.58 -16.83 -43.44
C PHE A 11 -4.29 -15.83 -42.55
N ILE A 12 -5.55 -15.49 -42.79
CA ILE A 12 -6.35 -14.58 -41.98
C ILE A 12 -6.59 -15.18 -40.58
N ARG A 13 -6.91 -16.49 -40.51
CA ARG A 13 -7.07 -17.20 -39.22
C ARG A 13 -5.77 -17.27 -38.42
N ALA A 14 -4.62 -17.46 -39.07
CA ALA A 14 -3.32 -17.46 -38.40
C ALA A 14 -2.94 -16.08 -37.87
N ILE A 15 -3.25 -15.00 -38.59
CA ILE A 15 -3.04 -13.62 -38.13
C ILE A 15 -3.97 -13.28 -36.96
N PHE A 16 -5.24 -13.69 -37.00
CA PHE A 16 -6.18 -13.49 -35.90
C PHE A 16 -5.80 -14.26 -34.63
N LEU A 17 -5.36 -15.52 -34.76
CA LEU A 17 -4.86 -16.31 -33.62
C LEU A 17 -3.57 -15.75 -33.06
N GLY A 18 -2.67 -15.24 -33.89
CA GLY A 18 -1.44 -14.56 -33.46
C GLY A 18 -1.73 -13.23 -32.71
N ALA A 19 -2.69 -12.44 -33.18
CA ALA A 19 -3.10 -11.20 -32.53
C ALA A 19 -3.76 -11.45 -31.17
N ILE A 20 -4.59 -12.50 -31.03
CA ILE A 20 -5.22 -12.89 -29.76
C ILE A 20 -4.16 -13.38 -28.76
N ALA A 21 -3.13 -14.12 -29.18
CA ALA A 21 -2.05 -14.58 -28.30
C ALA A 21 -1.23 -13.43 -27.69
N VAL A 22 -1.04 -12.31 -28.40
CA VAL A 22 -0.33 -11.12 -27.91
C VAL A 22 -1.15 -10.35 -26.85
N VAL A 23 -2.47 -10.39 -26.92
CA VAL A 23 -3.35 -9.69 -25.96
C VAL A 23 -3.43 -10.40 -24.61
N ILE A 24 -3.20 -11.72 -24.55
CA ILE A 24 -3.28 -12.50 -23.29
C ILE A 24 -1.98 -12.42 -22.48
N ALA A 25 -0.88 -11.98 -23.05
CA ALA A 25 0.43 -11.87 -22.38
C ALA A 25 0.61 -10.55 -21.57
N SER A 26 -0.44 -9.78 -21.33
CA SER A 26 -0.38 -8.65 -20.39
C SER A 26 -0.40 -9.14 -18.94
N CYS A 27 0.57 -9.94 -18.55
CA CYS A 27 0.97 -10.03 -17.15
C CYS A 27 1.48 -8.64 -16.77
N ALA A 28 0.72 -7.91 -15.96
CA ALA A 28 1.19 -6.63 -15.44
C ALA A 28 2.59 -6.85 -14.85
N ALA A 29 3.58 -6.11 -15.37
CA ALA A 29 4.95 -6.18 -14.87
C ALA A 29 4.95 -5.89 -13.36
N PRO A 30 5.84 -6.53 -12.60
CA PRO A 30 5.96 -6.25 -11.19
C PRO A 30 6.31 -4.78 -10.97
N ASP A 31 5.76 -4.20 -9.92
CA ASP A 31 6.10 -2.83 -9.52
C ASP A 31 7.51 -2.80 -8.92
N THR A 32 8.44 -2.28 -9.67
CA THR A 32 9.84 -2.07 -9.24
C THR A 32 10.13 -0.60 -8.94
N ARG A 33 9.10 0.25 -8.98
CA ARG A 33 9.22 1.69 -8.82
C ARG A 33 8.98 2.14 -7.39
N HIS A 34 7.99 1.53 -6.72
CA HIS A 34 7.55 1.93 -5.40
C HIS A 34 8.17 1.04 -4.32
N HIS A 35 8.57 1.68 -3.23
CA HIS A 35 9.10 1.04 -2.04
C HIS A 35 8.37 1.56 -0.81
N VAL A 36 7.88 0.65 0.01
CA VAL A 36 7.20 0.94 1.27
C VAL A 36 8.16 0.61 2.42
N VAL A 37 8.46 1.58 3.27
CA VAL A 37 9.28 1.38 4.47
C VAL A 37 8.41 1.55 5.71
N ILE A 38 8.41 0.56 6.60
CA ILE A 38 7.59 0.54 7.81
C ILE A 38 8.50 0.51 9.03
N SER A 39 8.41 1.54 9.86
CA SER A 39 9.09 1.61 11.15
C SER A 39 8.16 1.11 12.25
N THR A 40 8.49 -0.02 12.85
CA THR A 40 7.76 -0.53 14.03
C THR A 40 8.02 0.31 15.27
N ARG A 41 9.16 0.99 15.31
CA ARG A 41 9.53 1.88 16.41
C ARG A 41 8.77 3.20 16.39
N GLU A 42 8.58 3.79 15.20
CA GLU A 42 7.87 5.06 15.06
C GLU A 42 6.37 4.87 14.75
N GLN A 43 5.94 3.62 14.49
CA GLN A 43 4.58 3.30 14.04
C GLN A 43 4.16 4.14 12.82
N LYS A 44 5.08 4.22 11.85
CA LYS A 44 4.93 4.98 10.61
C LYS A 44 5.29 4.12 9.39
N LEU A 45 4.61 4.41 8.30
CA LEU A 45 4.86 3.87 6.98
C LEU A 45 5.25 5.02 6.06
N ALA A 46 6.40 4.91 5.40
CA ALA A 46 6.83 5.82 4.35
C ALA A 46 6.64 5.15 2.98
N LEU A 47 6.09 5.89 2.03
CA LEU A 47 6.00 5.50 0.63
C LEU A 47 7.04 6.27 -0.17
N LEU A 48 7.86 5.53 -0.93
CA LEU A 48 8.87 6.10 -1.81
C LEU A 48 8.56 5.77 -3.28
N ASP A 49 8.84 6.72 -4.17
CA ASP A 49 8.88 6.54 -5.61
C ASP A 49 10.31 6.73 -6.12
N ARG A 50 10.92 5.67 -6.64
CA ARG A 50 12.34 5.68 -7.09
C ARG A 50 13.28 6.27 -6.06
N GLY A 51 13.08 5.90 -4.79
CA GLY A 51 13.88 6.36 -3.66
C GLY A 51 13.51 7.74 -3.10
N ASN A 52 12.59 8.48 -3.73
CA ASN A 52 12.13 9.77 -3.23
C ASN A 52 10.90 9.61 -2.34
N LEU A 53 10.91 10.24 -1.16
CA LEU A 53 9.80 10.20 -0.23
C LEU A 53 8.58 10.91 -0.81
N MET A 54 7.46 10.20 -0.91
CA MET A 54 6.17 10.72 -1.38
C MET A 54 5.21 11.05 -0.24
N ALA A 55 5.10 10.14 0.75
CA ALA A 55 4.15 10.28 1.83
C ALA A 55 4.59 9.51 3.07
N ILE A 56 4.10 9.92 4.23
CA ILE A 56 4.23 9.21 5.51
C ILE A 56 2.84 9.05 6.09
N TYR A 57 2.53 7.83 6.55
CA TYR A 57 1.25 7.47 7.16
C TYR A 57 1.46 6.92 8.56
N PRO A 58 0.60 7.24 9.54
CA PRO A 58 0.57 6.53 10.80
C PRO A 58 0.06 5.11 10.57
N VAL A 59 0.67 4.14 11.24
CA VAL A 59 0.26 2.74 11.19
C VAL A 59 0.15 2.16 12.60
N SER A 60 -0.37 0.92 12.70
CA SER A 60 -0.31 0.14 13.92
C SER A 60 0.21 -1.26 13.59
N THR A 61 1.32 -1.65 14.22
CA THR A 61 1.91 -2.98 14.12
C THR A 61 1.55 -3.85 15.33
N SER A 62 2.13 -5.04 15.45
CA SER A 62 1.81 -5.98 16.52
C SER A 62 2.11 -5.45 17.92
N LYS A 63 1.16 -5.64 18.83
CA LYS A 63 1.36 -5.48 20.28
C LYS A 63 2.11 -6.64 20.94
N PHE A 64 2.31 -7.74 20.22
CA PHE A 64 3.00 -8.94 20.71
C PHE A 64 4.47 -8.99 20.32
N GLY A 65 4.98 -7.93 19.65
CA GLY A 65 6.37 -7.84 19.27
C GLY A 65 6.65 -8.23 17.81
N LEU A 66 7.89 -8.59 17.55
CA LEU A 66 8.45 -8.79 16.21
C LEU A 66 8.86 -10.24 15.99
N GLY A 67 8.66 -10.76 14.77
CA GLY A 67 9.01 -12.12 14.40
C GLY A 67 8.06 -12.75 13.40
N ASP A 68 8.44 -13.95 12.88
CA ASP A 68 7.69 -14.61 11.81
C ASP A 68 7.47 -16.13 12.05
N TRP A 69 7.58 -16.64 13.27
CA TRP A 69 7.32 -18.05 13.52
C TRP A 69 5.83 -18.37 13.38
N PRO A 70 5.47 -19.60 12.94
CA PRO A 70 4.09 -20.03 12.82
C PRO A 70 3.31 -19.89 14.12
N GLY A 71 2.08 -19.37 14.03
CA GLY A 71 1.21 -19.15 15.19
C GLY A 71 1.54 -17.91 16.03
N SER A 72 2.65 -17.21 15.77
CA SER A 72 2.92 -15.94 16.43
C SER A 72 1.95 -14.85 15.91
N SER A 73 1.60 -13.95 16.80
CA SER A 73 0.88 -12.72 16.46
C SER A 73 1.85 -11.54 16.24
N CYS A 74 3.12 -11.82 15.96
CA CYS A 74 4.18 -10.83 15.79
C CYS A 74 4.22 -10.26 14.37
N THR A 75 4.71 -9.03 14.22
CA THR A 75 5.01 -8.43 12.91
C THR A 75 6.37 -8.91 12.42
N PRO A 76 6.50 -9.46 11.19
CA PRO A 76 7.80 -9.84 10.63
C PRO A 76 8.67 -8.61 10.33
N LEU A 77 9.99 -8.80 10.39
CA LEU A 77 10.97 -7.79 9.97
C LEU A 77 11.63 -8.19 8.65
N GLY A 78 12.32 -7.23 8.03
CA GLY A 78 13.15 -7.42 6.85
C GLY A 78 12.43 -7.10 5.55
N GLU A 79 12.91 -7.69 4.45
CA GLU A 79 12.40 -7.45 3.11
C GLU A 79 11.24 -8.37 2.76
N LEU A 80 10.15 -7.76 2.30
CA LEU A 80 8.94 -8.40 1.81
C LEU A 80 8.55 -7.78 0.46
N GLU A 81 7.50 -8.30 -0.16
CA GLU A 81 6.87 -7.73 -1.35
C GLU A 81 5.35 -7.75 -1.25
N ILE A 82 4.67 -6.91 -2.00
CA ILE A 82 3.22 -6.98 -2.19
C ILE A 82 2.91 -8.12 -3.16
N ALA A 83 2.50 -9.27 -2.63
CA ALA A 83 2.17 -10.45 -3.43
C ALA A 83 0.79 -10.37 -4.08
N LYS A 84 -0.19 -9.80 -3.36
CA LYS A 84 -1.58 -9.63 -3.84
C LYS A 84 -2.20 -8.33 -3.34
N LYS A 85 -3.11 -7.79 -4.15
CA LYS A 85 -3.99 -6.67 -3.82
C LYS A 85 -5.42 -7.18 -3.84
N ILE A 86 -6.22 -6.83 -2.83
CA ILE A 86 -7.61 -7.28 -2.68
C ILE A 86 -8.47 -6.11 -2.22
N GLY A 87 -9.65 -5.96 -2.82
CA GLY A 87 -10.58 -4.89 -2.51
C GLY A 87 -10.62 -3.77 -3.54
N ASP A 88 -10.28 -4.06 -4.82
CA ASP A 88 -10.44 -3.10 -5.91
C ASP A 88 -11.86 -2.51 -5.87
N HIS A 89 -11.94 -1.18 -5.89
CA HIS A 89 -13.20 -0.42 -5.90
C HIS A 89 -14.15 -0.70 -4.72
N ALA A 90 -13.75 -1.43 -3.68
CA ALA A 90 -14.58 -1.63 -2.50
C ALA A 90 -14.86 -0.30 -1.79
N THR A 91 -16.08 -0.12 -1.32
CA THR A 91 -16.46 1.05 -0.53
C THR A 91 -15.58 1.14 0.73
N PRO A 92 -15.13 2.35 1.15
CA PRO A 92 -14.42 2.51 2.41
C PRO A 92 -15.21 1.89 3.58
N GLY A 93 -14.51 1.17 4.47
CA GLY A 93 -15.16 0.45 5.57
C GLY A 93 -15.72 -0.92 5.23
N THR A 94 -15.70 -1.35 3.95
CA THR A 94 -16.11 -2.72 3.58
C THR A 94 -15.33 -3.75 4.39
N VAL A 95 -16.03 -4.61 5.12
CA VAL A 95 -15.44 -5.69 5.92
C VAL A 95 -15.04 -6.86 5.03
N PHE A 96 -13.83 -7.37 5.26
CA PHE A 96 -13.32 -8.58 4.62
C PHE A 96 -13.18 -9.72 5.62
N LYS A 97 -13.72 -10.88 5.27
CA LYS A 97 -13.49 -12.17 5.95
C LYS A 97 -12.94 -13.16 4.93
N ASP A 98 -11.87 -13.86 5.28
CA ASP A 98 -11.18 -14.78 4.36
C ASP A 98 -10.86 -14.15 2.99
N ARG A 99 -10.51 -12.86 3.01
CA ARG A 99 -10.15 -12.05 1.82
C ARG A 99 -11.31 -11.82 0.83
N ARG A 100 -12.55 -11.98 1.29
CA ARG A 100 -13.77 -11.70 0.51
C ARG A 100 -14.61 -10.65 1.21
N PRO A 101 -15.23 -9.73 0.48
CA PRO A 101 -16.14 -8.76 1.07
C PRO A 101 -17.35 -9.49 1.66
N THR A 102 -17.79 -9.07 2.85
CA THR A 102 -18.96 -9.66 3.54
C THR A 102 -20.27 -8.96 3.24
N GLY A 103 -20.23 -7.78 2.62
CA GLY A 103 -21.37 -6.88 2.44
C GLY A 103 -21.56 -5.91 3.61
N GLU A 104 -20.87 -6.12 4.72
CA GLU A 104 -20.90 -5.21 5.87
C GLU A 104 -19.96 -4.01 5.64
N ILE A 105 -20.38 -2.83 6.11
CA ILE A 105 -19.56 -1.61 6.12
C ILE A 105 -19.46 -1.14 7.57
N VAL A 106 -18.25 -0.91 8.06
CA VAL A 106 -17.97 -0.38 9.40
C VAL A 106 -17.33 0.99 9.27
N VAL A 107 -17.89 1.97 9.98
CA VAL A 107 -17.33 3.33 10.03
C VAL A 107 -16.19 3.42 11.05
N PRO A 108 -15.24 4.35 10.87
CA PRO A 108 -14.14 4.53 11.81
C PRO A 108 -14.62 4.73 13.25
N ASP A 109 -13.86 4.17 14.18
CA ASP A 109 -14.04 4.28 15.63
C ASP A 109 -15.40 3.81 16.17
N SER A 110 -16.14 3.01 15.37
CA SER A 110 -17.34 2.32 15.86
C SER A 110 -16.98 1.39 17.01
N PRO A 111 -17.80 1.33 18.07
CA PRO A 111 -17.59 0.35 19.15
C PRO A 111 -17.74 -1.08 18.65
N GLY A 112 -16.94 -1.98 19.19
CA GLY A 112 -17.06 -3.42 18.92
C GLY A 112 -15.76 -4.06 18.47
N ARG A 113 -15.82 -4.83 17.38
CA ARG A 113 -14.70 -5.61 16.82
C ARG A 113 -13.85 -4.79 15.85
N ASP A 114 -12.62 -5.25 15.64
CA ASP A 114 -11.65 -4.67 14.70
C ASP A 114 -11.43 -5.60 13.49
N PRO A 115 -12.36 -5.65 12.53
CA PRO A 115 -12.19 -6.44 11.32
C PRO A 115 -11.21 -5.79 10.35
N ILE A 116 -10.72 -6.59 9.40
CA ILE A 116 -10.01 -6.07 8.22
C ILE A 116 -11.02 -5.33 7.34
N VAL A 117 -10.72 -4.06 7.01
CA VAL A 117 -11.62 -3.25 6.20
C VAL A 117 -10.93 -2.58 5.02
N THR A 118 -11.70 -2.11 4.07
CA THR A 118 -11.37 -1.16 2.99
C THR A 118 -10.51 -1.76 1.87
N ARG A 119 -9.26 -2.15 2.16
CA ARG A 119 -8.27 -2.71 1.21
C ARG A 119 -7.33 -3.66 1.92
N ILE A 120 -6.76 -4.58 1.17
CA ILE A 120 -5.73 -5.52 1.65
C ILE A 120 -4.57 -5.56 0.66
N LEU A 121 -3.37 -5.29 1.16
CA LEU A 121 -2.10 -5.59 0.50
C LEU A 121 -1.50 -6.80 1.21
N TRP A 122 -1.44 -7.94 0.55
CA TRP A 122 -0.96 -9.19 1.14
C TRP A 122 0.53 -9.33 0.92
N LEU A 123 1.29 -9.44 2.01
CA LEU A 123 2.74 -9.46 1.99
C LEU A 123 3.29 -10.89 1.87
N ARG A 124 4.42 -11.02 1.15
CA ARG A 124 5.25 -12.23 1.08
C ARG A 124 6.66 -11.86 1.49
N GLY A 125 7.25 -12.67 2.39
CA GLY A 125 8.65 -12.53 2.78
C GLY A 125 9.60 -12.90 1.65
N ARG A 126 10.73 -12.22 1.60
CA ARG A 126 11.81 -12.42 0.61
C ARG A 126 13.09 -12.95 1.25
N GLU A 127 13.12 -13.07 2.57
CA GLU A 127 14.27 -13.50 3.37
C GLU A 127 13.91 -14.72 4.24
N SER A 128 14.92 -15.45 4.72
CA SER A 128 14.72 -16.66 5.54
C SER A 128 13.97 -16.38 6.85
N GLN A 129 14.19 -15.20 7.46
CA GLN A 129 13.55 -14.82 8.73
C GLN A 129 12.08 -14.39 8.59
N ASN A 130 11.55 -14.20 7.37
CA ASN A 130 10.17 -13.76 7.14
C ASN A 130 9.39 -14.61 6.11
N THR A 131 9.86 -15.84 5.84
CA THR A 131 9.26 -16.75 4.84
C THR A 131 7.82 -17.14 5.16
N ASN A 132 7.42 -17.10 6.44
CA ASN A 132 6.06 -17.49 6.88
C ASN A 132 5.04 -16.35 6.71
N ALA A 133 5.46 -15.12 6.45
CA ALA A 133 4.60 -13.94 6.38
C ALA A 133 3.35 -14.15 5.49
N TYR A 134 3.54 -14.77 4.30
CA TYR A 134 2.44 -15.06 3.39
C TYR A 134 1.46 -16.09 3.95
N ALA A 135 1.95 -17.20 4.47
CA ALA A 135 1.12 -18.26 5.07
C ALA A 135 0.42 -17.79 6.35
N ARG A 136 1.09 -16.92 7.13
CA ARG A 136 0.54 -16.27 8.32
C ARG A 136 -0.45 -15.13 8.01
N THR A 137 -0.70 -14.86 6.74
CA THR A 137 -1.65 -13.82 6.31
C THR A 137 -1.29 -12.41 6.83
N ILE A 138 0.00 -12.06 6.74
CA ILE A 138 0.44 -10.70 7.08
C ILE A 138 0.00 -9.73 5.98
N TYR A 139 -0.77 -8.72 6.38
CA TYR A 139 -1.35 -7.71 5.50
C TYR A 139 -0.96 -6.30 5.91
N ILE A 140 -0.96 -5.37 4.93
CA ILE A 140 -1.24 -3.96 5.18
C ILE A 140 -2.72 -3.76 4.83
N HIS A 141 -3.54 -3.25 5.76
CA HIS A 141 -4.99 -3.15 5.56
C HIS A 141 -5.62 -2.00 6.33
N GLY A 142 -6.83 -1.63 5.95
CA GLY A 142 -7.61 -0.66 6.71
C GLY A 142 -8.16 -1.25 8.01
N THR A 143 -8.28 -0.40 9.03
CA THR A 143 -8.89 -0.72 10.34
C THR A 143 -10.00 0.25 10.65
N PRO A 144 -11.10 -0.17 11.31
CA PRO A 144 -12.04 0.78 11.91
C PRO A 144 -11.50 1.41 13.20
N GLU A 145 -10.52 0.81 13.88
CA GLU A 145 -9.90 1.37 15.10
C GLU A 145 -8.82 2.41 14.78
N GLU A 146 -9.19 3.48 14.07
CA GLU A 146 -8.25 4.52 13.61
C GLU A 146 -7.58 5.29 14.74
N ARG A 147 -8.22 5.38 15.91
CA ARG A 147 -7.67 5.98 17.15
C ARG A 147 -6.43 5.25 17.69
N ASN A 148 -6.23 3.97 17.33
CA ASN A 148 -5.09 3.16 17.76
C ASN A 148 -3.88 3.28 16.82
N LEU A 149 -3.98 4.06 15.74
CA LEU A 149 -2.85 4.31 14.85
C LEU A 149 -1.79 5.16 15.54
N GLY A 150 -0.52 4.83 15.30
CA GLY A 150 0.62 5.41 16.02
C GLY A 150 1.06 4.61 17.23
N PHE A 151 0.30 3.54 17.60
CA PHE A 151 0.63 2.63 18.70
C PHE A 151 0.59 1.17 18.25
N PRO A 152 1.42 0.28 18.85
CA PRO A 152 1.32 -1.15 18.62
C PRO A 152 0.00 -1.71 19.18
N ALA A 153 -0.90 -2.17 18.29
CA ALA A 153 -2.22 -2.66 18.70
C ALA A 153 -2.68 -3.88 17.89
N SER A 154 -1.99 -4.24 16.79
CA SER A 154 -2.41 -5.34 15.93
C SER A 154 -2.00 -6.73 16.44
N TYR A 155 -2.36 -7.75 15.67
CA TYR A 155 -2.01 -9.15 15.87
C TYR A 155 -1.07 -9.65 14.75
N GLY A 156 -0.15 -8.79 14.29
CA GLY A 156 0.86 -9.12 13.29
C GLY A 156 0.75 -8.30 12.00
N CYS A 157 -0.45 -7.98 11.56
CA CYS A 157 -0.69 -7.14 10.38
C CYS A 157 -0.33 -5.66 10.64
N ILE A 158 -0.20 -4.92 9.58
CA ILE A 158 0.02 -3.47 9.57
C ILE A 158 -1.32 -2.80 9.30
N ARG A 159 -1.87 -2.08 10.27
CA ARG A 159 -3.14 -1.37 10.18
C ARG A 159 -2.94 0.06 9.72
N MET A 160 -3.83 0.54 8.87
CA MET A 160 -3.85 1.91 8.37
C MET A 160 -5.25 2.50 8.46
N ARG A 161 -5.34 3.83 8.45
CA ARG A 161 -6.61 4.55 8.24
C ARG A 161 -7.21 4.17 6.89
N SER A 162 -8.54 4.12 6.80
CA SER A 162 -9.23 3.76 5.56
C SER A 162 -8.87 4.65 4.37
N SER A 163 -8.76 5.96 4.57
CA SER A 163 -8.31 6.90 3.52
C SER A 163 -6.87 6.65 3.07
N ASP A 164 -5.98 6.36 4.02
CA ASP A 164 -4.56 6.21 3.79
C ASP A 164 -4.26 4.91 3.04
N ILE A 165 -4.92 3.80 3.42
CA ILE A 165 -4.76 2.52 2.69
C ILE A 165 -5.33 2.59 1.27
N ILE A 166 -6.38 3.38 1.02
CA ILE A 166 -6.87 3.62 -0.34
C ILE A 166 -5.79 4.32 -1.16
N ASN A 167 -5.23 5.42 -0.65
CA ASN A 167 -4.17 6.16 -1.34
C ASN A 167 -2.96 5.27 -1.62
N LEU A 168 -2.48 4.53 -0.63
CA LEU A 168 -1.37 3.59 -0.80
C LEU A 168 -1.71 2.53 -1.85
N TYR A 169 -2.90 1.93 -1.77
CA TYR A 169 -3.36 0.87 -2.65
C TYR A 169 -3.40 1.31 -4.12
N GLU A 170 -3.86 2.53 -4.42
CA GLU A 170 -3.94 3.04 -5.80
C GLU A 170 -2.55 3.29 -6.41
N ILE A 171 -1.55 3.58 -5.59
CA ILE A 171 -0.19 3.89 -6.05
C ILE A 171 0.65 2.63 -6.24
N VAL A 172 0.70 1.75 -5.23
CA VAL A 172 1.61 0.60 -5.26
C VAL A 172 1.06 -0.56 -6.07
N GLY A 173 1.92 -1.22 -6.84
CA GLY A 173 1.60 -2.40 -7.62
C GLY A 173 1.97 -3.71 -6.90
N ARG A 174 1.63 -4.85 -7.53
CA ARG A 174 2.15 -6.16 -7.15
C ARG A 174 3.65 -6.20 -7.44
N GLY A 175 4.43 -6.77 -6.54
CA GLY A 175 5.89 -6.80 -6.61
C GLY A 175 6.57 -5.59 -5.97
N ALA A 176 5.82 -4.54 -5.59
CA ALA A 176 6.39 -3.42 -4.84
C ALA A 176 7.09 -3.92 -3.58
N GLU A 177 8.28 -3.40 -3.34
CA GLU A 177 9.11 -3.74 -2.19
C GLU A 177 8.50 -3.19 -0.90
N VAL A 178 8.60 -3.98 0.17
CA VAL A 178 8.17 -3.58 1.52
C VAL A 178 9.28 -3.94 2.49
N THR A 179 9.88 -2.96 3.15
CA THR A 179 10.88 -3.19 4.21
C THR A 179 10.28 -2.84 5.56
N ILE A 180 10.31 -3.78 6.51
CA ILE A 180 9.84 -3.56 7.89
C ILE A 180 11.05 -3.56 8.82
N ILE A 181 11.24 -2.45 9.55
CA ILE A 181 12.42 -2.22 10.40
C ILE A 181 12.03 -1.89 11.84
N ASP A 182 12.88 -2.29 12.77
CA ASP A 182 12.83 -1.83 14.17
C ASP A 182 13.84 -0.69 14.41
N ALA A 183 13.68 0.36 13.61
CA ALA A 183 14.53 1.56 13.67
C ALA A 183 13.70 2.77 13.19
N PRO A 184 14.15 4.01 13.44
CA PRO A 184 13.55 5.19 12.82
C PRO A 184 13.63 5.15 11.30
N LEU A 185 12.63 5.68 10.58
CA LEU A 185 12.63 5.79 9.11
C LEU A 185 13.89 6.47 8.58
N ALA A 186 14.40 7.47 9.31
CA ALA A 186 15.63 8.18 8.97
C ALA A 186 16.89 7.29 8.92
N ALA A 187 16.85 6.08 9.48
CA ALA A 187 17.97 5.14 9.43
C ALA A 187 18.17 4.51 8.03
N VAL A 188 17.10 4.46 7.22
CA VAL A 188 17.09 3.77 5.91
C VAL A 188 16.66 4.67 4.75
N ILE A 189 16.00 5.81 5.02
CA ILE A 189 15.58 6.74 3.98
C ILE A 189 16.60 7.87 3.86
N PRO A 190 17.38 7.96 2.75
CA PRO A 190 18.36 9.02 2.54
C PRO A 190 17.71 10.40 2.59
N GLY A 191 18.38 11.36 3.23
CA GLY A 191 17.89 12.75 3.34
C GLY A 191 16.82 12.99 4.41
N MET A 192 16.32 11.93 5.07
CA MET A 192 15.36 12.03 6.16
C MET A 192 16.09 12.17 7.51
N SER A 193 16.68 13.37 7.78
CA SER A 193 17.29 13.59 9.08
C SER A 193 16.25 13.93 10.15
N PRO A 194 16.48 13.59 11.44
CA PRO A 194 15.59 13.99 12.54
C PRO A 194 15.36 15.50 12.62
N ARG A 195 16.32 16.30 12.18
CA ARG A 195 16.22 17.77 12.07
C ARG A 195 15.28 18.24 10.97
N ALA A 196 15.21 17.53 9.83
CA ALA A 196 14.31 17.87 8.72
C ALA A 196 12.85 17.61 9.09
N GLN A 197 12.55 16.55 9.86
CA GLN A 197 11.20 16.25 10.35
C GLN A 197 10.70 17.35 11.32
N LEU A 198 11.55 17.82 12.22
CA LEU A 198 11.21 18.93 13.14
C LEU A 198 10.98 20.25 12.40
N ALA A 199 11.75 20.53 11.33
CA ALA A 199 11.59 21.72 10.50
C ALA A 199 10.29 21.71 9.69
N GLU A 200 9.83 20.53 9.25
CA GLU A 200 8.58 20.40 8.49
C GLU A 200 7.34 20.51 9.38
N ILE A 201 7.39 19.97 10.60
CA ILE A 201 6.35 20.15 11.62
C ILE A 201 6.28 21.61 12.10
N SER A 202 7.40 22.34 12.05
CA SER A 202 7.51 23.74 12.51
C SER A 202 7.21 24.77 11.42
N ARG A 203 6.90 24.37 10.19
CA ARG A 203 6.45 25.31 9.15
C ARG A 203 5.03 25.76 9.45
N PRO A 204 4.78 27.04 9.82
CA PRO A 204 3.42 27.54 9.94
C PRO A 204 2.77 27.48 8.57
N ASN A 205 1.52 27.00 8.51
CA ASN A 205 0.69 27.04 7.31
C ASN A 205 0.70 28.46 6.73
N GLY A 206 1.53 28.69 5.72
CA GLY A 206 1.63 29.96 5.02
C GLY A 206 0.40 30.17 4.15
N ASN A 207 -0.66 30.70 4.75
CA ASN A 207 -1.78 31.26 4.03
C ASN A 207 -1.38 32.67 3.58
N SER A 208 -0.67 32.80 2.47
CA SER A 208 -0.37 34.09 1.86
C SER A 208 -1.53 34.52 0.95
N SER A 209 -2.54 35.14 1.55
CA SER A 209 -3.47 35.99 0.85
C SER A 209 -2.84 37.40 0.71
N ASP A 210 -1.94 37.57 -0.22
CA ASP A 210 -1.47 38.90 -0.64
C ASP A 210 -2.47 39.47 -1.66
N ARG A 211 -3.47 40.19 -1.16
CA ARG A 211 -4.36 41.03 -1.92
C ARG A 211 -3.61 42.32 -2.18
N ARG A 212 -3.04 42.48 -3.39
CA ARG A 212 -2.64 43.77 -3.90
C ARG A 212 -3.88 44.64 -4.08
N THR A 213 -4.01 45.61 -3.20
CA THR A 213 -4.94 46.74 -3.36
C THR A 213 -4.32 47.72 -4.34
N THR A 214 -4.79 47.74 -5.59
CA THR A 214 -4.50 48.81 -6.54
C THR A 214 -5.35 50.02 -6.19
N ALA A 215 -4.70 51.06 -5.66
CA ALA A 215 -5.30 52.38 -5.48
C ALA A 215 -5.51 53.01 -6.85
N VAL A 216 -6.75 53.33 -7.19
CA VAL A 216 -7.12 54.19 -8.30
C VAL A 216 -7.11 55.63 -7.76
N SER A 217 -6.19 56.44 -8.28
CA SER A 217 -6.15 57.90 -8.07
C SER A 217 -7.11 58.59 -9.02
N SER A 218 -8.00 59.34 -8.45
CA SER A 218 -8.91 60.27 -9.16
C SER A 218 -8.20 61.53 -9.63
N ARG A 219 -8.43 61.88 -10.87
CA ARG A 219 -8.58 63.26 -11.36
C ARG A 219 -9.69 63.28 -12.36
#